data_d4f2b7ca400d8038487a770661237fdb
#
_entry.id   d4f2b7ca400d8038487a770661237fdb
#
_cell.length_a   1.000
_cell.length_b   1.000
_cell.length_c   1.000
_cell.angle_alpha   90.00
_cell.angle_beta   90.00
_cell.angle_gamma   90.00
#
_symmetry.space_group_name_H-M   'P 1'
#
loop_
_entity.id
_entity.type
_entity.pdbx_description
1 polymer ?
#
loop_
_entity_poly.entity_id
_entity_poly.type
_entity_poly.pdbx_seq_one_letter_code
_entity_poly.pdbx_strand_id
1 'polypeptide(L)'
;MAHFSKDGKTSMSLSPDEQKKELRARMRGLRRGQYPDLARQRARAAQQALLDWDAWQQAARVALYVALPEEVHTGYLLADAWQRRVRVYLPRVRLERGLMDFVPCSRVGDMAAGPYKMLEPHAGLLGMAPPVLAHPDFCPDVLILPGVAFDRAGNRLGFGGGYYDRFLAAFGARGSGRRPLLVGLCYAFQVVDALPSQDWDRPVDCLCTEEGLVCL
;
A
#
# COMPACT_ATOMS: atom_id res chain seq x y z
N MET A 1 10.94 -43.51 44.82
CA MET A 1 10.60 -43.68 43.41
C MET A 1 10.29 -42.31 42.83
N ALA A 2 11.23 -41.74 42.13
CA ALA A 2 11.10 -40.41 41.54
C ALA A 2 10.64 -40.55 40.10
N HIS A 3 9.45 -40.03 39.77
CA HIS A 3 9.01 -39.89 38.39
C HIS A 3 9.48 -38.57 37.82
N PHE A 4 10.50 -38.61 36.97
CA PHE A 4 10.89 -37.51 36.10
C PHE A 4 9.93 -37.47 34.92
N SER A 5 9.10 -36.45 34.83
CA SER A 5 8.40 -36.10 33.61
C SER A 5 9.27 -35.12 32.83
N LYS A 6 9.90 -35.59 31.73
CA LYS A 6 10.52 -34.79 30.69
C LYS A 6 9.43 -34.46 29.69
N ASP A 7 9.05 -33.22 29.54
CA ASP A 7 8.60 -32.62 28.30
C ASP A 7 8.48 -31.10 28.48
N GLY A 8 9.63 -30.44 28.68
CA GLY A 8 9.79 -29.00 28.57
C GLY A 8 10.09 -28.60 27.12
N LYS A 9 9.11 -28.68 26.24
CA LYS A 9 9.20 -27.93 24.97
C LYS A 9 8.98 -26.46 25.30
N THR A 10 10.06 -25.72 25.48
CA THR A 10 10.04 -24.27 25.43
C THR A 10 9.63 -23.89 24.02
N SER A 11 8.41 -23.44 23.84
CA SER A 11 7.95 -22.81 22.62
C SER A 11 8.80 -21.55 22.43
N MET A 12 9.86 -21.64 21.63
CA MET A 12 10.60 -20.47 21.18
C MET A 12 9.64 -19.62 20.35
N SER A 13 9.20 -18.51 20.90
CA SER A 13 8.45 -17.52 20.14
C SER A 13 9.33 -17.00 19.01
N LEU A 14 8.79 -17.00 17.78
CA LEU A 14 9.49 -16.47 16.62
C LEU A 14 9.88 -15.01 16.84
N SER A 15 11.05 -14.62 16.37
CA SER A 15 11.45 -13.23 16.34
C SER A 15 10.48 -12.39 15.46
N PRO A 16 10.37 -11.07 15.68
CA PRO A 16 9.52 -10.21 14.86
C PRO A 16 9.78 -10.32 13.36
N ASP A 17 11.03 -10.51 12.96
CA ASP A 17 11.40 -10.66 11.54
C ASP A 17 10.97 -12.02 10.97
N GLU A 18 11.07 -13.09 11.76
CA GLU A 18 10.57 -14.41 11.38
C GLU A 18 9.04 -14.40 11.27
N GLN A 19 8.34 -13.77 12.19
CA GLN A 19 6.89 -13.57 12.14
C GLN A 19 6.47 -12.80 10.88
N LYS A 20 7.16 -11.69 10.56
CA LYS A 20 6.93 -10.91 9.34
C LYS A 20 7.17 -11.76 8.07
N LYS A 21 8.21 -12.60 8.08
CA LYS A 21 8.55 -13.48 6.94
C LYS A 21 7.47 -14.55 6.72
N GLU A 22 7.05 -15.21 7.79
CA GLU A 22 6.00 -16.22 7.76
C GLU A 22 4.67 -15.64 7.29
N LEU A 23 4.27 -14.49 7.85
CA LEU A 23 3.04 -13.80 7.47
C LEU A 23 3.05 -13.39 5.99
N ARG A 24 4.20 -12.88 5.48
CA ARG A 24 4.34 -12.60 4.04
C ARG A 24 4.14 -13.85 3.18
N ALA A 25 4.73 -14.98 3.57
CA ALA A 25 4.58 -16.24 2.84
C ALA A 25 3.12 -16.71 2.84
N ARG A 26 2.46 -16.70 3.99
CA ARG A 26 1.04 -17.05 4.15
C ARG A 26 0.14 -16.17 3.27
N MET A 27 0.28 -14.85 3.35
CA MET A 27 -0.58 -13.93 2.60
C MET A 27 -0.37 -14.02 1.09
N ARG A 28 0.88 -14.23 0.65
CA ARG A 28 1.15 -14.50 -0.78
C ARG A 28 0.47 -15.79 -1.25
N GLY A 29 0.49 -16.84 -0.42
CA GLY A 29 -0.22 -18.08 -0.71
C GLY A 29 -1.73 -17.85 -0.88
N LEU A 30 -2.35 -17.13 0.05
CA LEU A 30 -3.78 -16.80 -0.01
C LEU A 30 -4.15 -15.97 -1.25
N ARG A 31 -3.32 -14.97 -1.60
CA ARG A 31 -3.53 -14.16 -2.81
C ARG A 31 -3.49 -15.01 -4.08
N ARG A 32 -2.48 -15.89 -4.23
CA ARG A 32 -2.33 -16.76 -5.40
C ARG A 32 -3.41 -17.83 -5.48
N GLY A 33 -3.91 -18.27 -4.34
CA GLY A 33 -4.96 -19.29 -4.25
C GLY A 33 -6.37 -18.78 -4.58
N GLN A 34 -6.56 -17.47 -4.81
CA GLN A 34 -7.88 -16.95 -5.17
C GLN A 34 -8.27 -17.36 -6.59
N TYR A 35 -9.54 -17.74 -6.77
CA TYR A 35 -10.11 -17.87 -8.10
C TYR A 35 -10.12 -16.51 -8.80
N PRO A 36 -9.66 -16.39 -10.06
CA PRO A 36 -9.50 -15.11 -10.75
C PRO A 36 -10.78 -14.27 -10.79
N ASP A 37 -11.94 -14.90 -10.99
CA ASP A 37 -13.22 -14.20 -11.03
C ASP A 37 -13.59 -13.60 -9.67
N LEU A 38 -13.40 -14.37 -8.60
CA LEU A 38 -13.64 -13.90 -7.23
C LEU A 38 -12.69 -12.77 -6.85
N ALA A 39 -11.41 -12.88 -7.22
CA ALA A 39 -10.43 -11.82 -7.00
C ALA A 39 -10.83 -10.52 -7.72
N ARG A 40 -11.30 -10.62 -8.98
CA ARG A 40 -11.82 -9.46 -9.74
C ARG A 40 -13.06 -8.85 -9.08
N GLN A 41 -14.00 -9.68 -8.64
CA GLN A 41 -15.22 -9.22 -7.97
C GLN A 41 -14.88 -8.48 -6.65
N ARG A 42 -14.02 -9.05 -5.82
CA ARG A 42 -13.55 -8.43 -4.57
C ARG A 42 -12.82 -7.12 -4.84
N ALA A 43 -11.88 -7.11 -5.78
CA ALA A 43 -11.14 -5.91 -6.14
C ALA A 43 -12.07 -4.79 -6.64
N ARG A 44 -13.13 -5.15 -7.38
CA ARG A 44 -14.14 -4.18 -7.81
C ARG A 44 -14.95 -3.62 -6.65
N ALA A 45 -15.39 -4.48 -5.73
CA ALA A 45 -16.14 -4.05 -4.54
C ALA A 45 -15.32 -3.11 -3.65
N ALA A 46 -14.04 -3.43 -3.41
CA ALA A 46 -13.13 -2.58 -2.66
C ALA A 46 -12.93 -1.21 -3.32
N GLN A 47 -12.74 -1.16 -4.65
CA GLN A 47 -12.61 0.11 -5.35
C GLN A 47 -13.92 0.90 -5.34
N GLN A 48 -15.09 0.22 -5.43
CA GLN A 48 -16.38 0.89 -5.36
C GLN A 48 -16.58 1.59 -4.02
N ALA A 49 -16.20 0.95 -2.91
CA ALA A 49 -16.28 1.57 -1.59
C ALA A 49 -15.45 2.87 -1.49
N LEU A 50 -14.29 2.92 -2.18
CA LEU A 50 -13.51 4.15 -2.29
C LEU A 50 -14.15 5.19 -3.20
N LEU A 51 -14.69 4.77 -4.34
CA LEU A 51 -15.37 5.67 -5.28
C LEU A 51 -16.59 6.35 -4.65
N ASP A 52 -17.29 5.66 -3.76
CA ASP A 52 -18.45 6.18 -3.04
C ASP A 52 -18.09 7.04 -1.82
N TRP A 53 -16.80 7.10 -1.46
CA TRP A 53 -16.35 7.83 -0.28
C TRP A 53 -16.18 9.32 -0.55
N ASP A 54 -16.80 10.17 0.29
CA ASP A 54 -16.79 11.62 0.14
C ASP A 54 -15.38 12.22 0.01
N ALA A 55 -14.42 11.73 0.81
CA ALA A 55 -13.06 12.24 0.73
C ALA A 55 -12.37 11.92 -0.60
N TRP A 56 -12.70 10.78 -1.25
CA TRP A 56 -12.27 10.49 -2.60
C TRP A 56 -12.95 11.41 -3.62
N GLN A 57 -14.25 11.59 -3.51
CA GLN A 57 -15.04 12.41 -4.42
C GLN A 57 -14.63 13.89 -4.40
N GLN A 58 -14.22 14.39 -3.23
CA GLN A 58 -13.78 15.78 -3.02
C GLN A 58 -12.28 15.97 -3.29
N ALA A 59 -11.51 14.90 -3.47
CA ALA A 59 -10.07 14.99 -3.69
C ALA A 59 -9.75 15.69 -5.02
N ALA A 60 -8.86 16.68 -4.97
CA ALA A 60 -8.29 17.34 -6.14
C ALA A 60 -6.97 16.69 -6.58
N ARG A 61 -6.34 15.95 -5.69
CA ARG A 61 -5.03 15.29 -5.90
C ARG A 61 -5.03 13.95 -5.20
N VAL A 62 -4.69 12.89 -5.93
CA VAL A 62 -4.61 11.54 -5.38
C VAL A 62 -3.28 10.88 -5.76
N ALA A 63 -2.76 10.07 -4.86
CA ALA A 63 -1.63 9.19 -5.15
C ALA A 63 -2.08 7.73 -5.03
N LEU A 64 -1.77 6.93 -6.03
CA LEU A 64 -2.18 5.53 -6.15
C LEU A 64 -0.94 4.67 -6.40
N TYR A 65 -1.03 3.38 -6.12
CA TYR A 65 -0.07 2.42 -6.59
C TYR A 65 -0.52 1.82 -7.94
N VAL A 66 0.42 1.28 -8.70
CA VAL A 66 0.13 0.41 -9.83
C VAL A 66 0.18 -1.01 -9.32
N ALA A 67 -0.93 -1.74 -9.46
CA ALA A 67 -1.09 -3.03 -8.82
C ALA A 67 -0.21 -4.12 -9.44
N LEU A 68 0.42 -4.93 -8.61
CA LEU A 68 0.94 -6.24 -8.98
C LEU A 68 -0.24 -7.19 -9.33
N PRO A 69 -0.01 -8.26 -10.11
CA PRO A 69 -1.10 -9.17 -10.51
C PRO A 69 -1.90 -9.75 -9.35
N GLU A 70 -1.29 -9.87 -8.18
CA GLU A 70 -1.89 -10.46 -6.98
C GLU A 70 -2.51 -9.41 -6.03
N GLU A 71 -2.39 -8.12 -6.35
CA GLU A 71 -2.93 -7.02 -5.54
C GLU A 71 -4.33 -6.62 -5.98
N VAL A 72 -5.02 -5.90 -5.11
CA VAL A 72 -6.27 -5.23 -5.51
C VAL A 72 -5.94 -4.22 -6.59
N HIS A 73 -6.53 -4.39 -7.78
CA HIS A 73 -6.33 -3.47 -8.91
C HIS A 73 -6.85 -2.08 -8.57
N THR A 74 -6.18 -1.06 -9.11
CA THR A 74 -6.55 0.36 -8.94
C THR A 74 -7.12 0.99 -10.21
N GLY A 75 -7.43 0.18 -11.22
CA GLY A 75 -7.83 0.65 -12.54
C GLY A 75 -9.10 1.50 -12.56
N TYR A 76 -10.12 1.16 -11.76
CA TYR A 76 -11.35 1.96 -11.69
C TYR A 76 -11.11 3.31 -11.00
N LEU A 77 -10.27 3.33 -9.96
CA LEU A 77 -9.87 4.57 -9.27
C LEU A 77 -9.08 5.49 -10.22
N LEU A 78 -8.16 4.92 -11.02
CA LEU A 78 -7.40 5.66 -12.02
C LEU A 78 -8.33 6.24 -13.10
N ALA A 79 -9.24 5.43 -13.61
CA ALA A 79 -10.17 5.86 -14.65
C ALA A 79 -11.08 7.01 -14.17
N ASP A 80 -11.65 6.88 -12.95
CA ASP A 80 -12.46 7.91 -12.32
C ASP A 80 -11.68 9.21 -12.12
N ALA A 81 -10.49 9.12 -11.52
CA ALA A 81 -9.66 10.28 -11.26
C ALA A 81 -9.28 11.03 -12.53
N TRP A 82 -8.90 10.31 -13.61
CA TRP A 82 -8.58 10.91 -14.89
C TRP A 82 -9.83 11.52 -15.58
N GLN A 83 -10.98 10.85 -15.50
CA GLN A 83 -12.23 11.37 -16.05
C GLN A 83 -12.65 12.67 -15.35
N ARG A 84 -12.50 12.75 -14.04
CA ARG A 84 -12.76 13.96 -13.23
C ARG A 84 -11.64 15.01 -13.32
N ARG A 85 -10.56 14.74 -14.06
CA ARG A 85 -9.37 15.60 -14.20
C ARG A 85 -8.67 15.87 -12.86
N VAL A 86 -8.76 14.93 -11.93
CA VAL A 86 -8.01 14.94 -10.68
C VAL A 86 -6.53 14.75 -10.99
N ARG A 87 -5.65 15.44 -10.29
CA ARG A 87 -4.20 15.24 -10.42
C ARG A 87 -3.80 13.91 -9.79
N VAL A 88 -3.37 12.97 -10.62
CA VAL A 88 -2.96 11.63 -10.19
C VAL A 88 -1.44 11.55 -10.12
N TYR A 89 -0.92 10.97 -9.03
CA TYR A 89 0.48 10.64 -8.86
C TYR A 89 0.65 9.13 -8.77
N LEU A 90 1.56 8.57 -9.56
CA LEU A 90 1.88 7.15 -9.58
C LEU A 90 3.34 6.91 -9.17
N PRO A 91 3.65 5.79 -8.48
CA PRO A 91 4.98 5.50 -8.02
C PRO A 91 5.89 5.06 -9.17
N ARG A 92 7.15 5.45 -9.09
CA ARG A 92 8.22 4.98 -9.95
C ARG A 92 9.43 4.59 -9.09
N VAL A 93 9.92 3.37 -9.27
CA VAL A 93 11.05 2.85 -8.50
C VAL A 93 12.36 3.33 -9.09
N ARG A 94 13.26 3.82 -8.24
CA ARG A 94 14.64 4.19 -8.57
C ARG A 94 15.58 3.13 -7.98
N LEU A 95 15.76 2.04 -8.73
CA LEU A 95 16.53 0.87 -8.26
C LEU A 95 17.94 1.25 -7.80
N GLU A 96 18.63 2.08 -8.57
CA GLU A 96 20.01 2.53 -8.30
C GLU A 96 20.14 3.28 -6.97
N ARG A 97 19.07 3.79 -6.44
CA ARG A 97 19.02 4.57 -5.18
C ARG A 97 18.23 3.88 -4.07
N GLY A 98 17.58 2.76 -4.36
CA GLY A 98 16.68 2.10 -3.43
C GLY A 98 15.50 2.99 -3.00
N LEU A 99 15.14 3.98 -3.82
CA LEU A 99 14.12 4.99 -3.54
C LEU A 99 12.91 4.81 -4.45
N MET A 100 11.84 5.47 -4.10
CA MET A 100 10.62 5.58 -4.90
C MET A 100 10.23 7.05 -4.99
N ASP A 101 9.89 7.50 -6.19
CA ASP A 101 9.28 8.81 -6.41
C ASP A 101 7.83 8.66 -6.88
N PHE A 102 7.05 9.71 -6.71
CA PHE A 102 5.74 9.83 -7.30
C PHE A 102 5.79 10.80 -8.48
N VAL A 103 5.13 10.43 -9.57
CA VAL A 103 5.17 11.17 -10.83
C VAL A 103 3.74 11.52 -11.22
N PRO A 104 3.44 12.78 -11.59
CA PRO A 104 2.12 13.13 -12.10
C PRO A 104 1.86 12.44 -13.45
N CYS A 105 0.74 11.76 -13.54
CA CYS A 105 0.30 11.03 -14.73
C CYS A 105 -1.16 11.38 -15.04
N SER A 106 -1.42 11.75 -16.28
CA SER A 106 -2.75 12.20 -16.74
C SER A 106 -3.48 11.18 -17.61
N ARG A 107 -2.77 10.14 -18.08
CA ARG A 107 -3.30 9.12 -19.00
C ARG A 107 -2.41 7.88 -19.02
N VAL A 108 -2.94 6.79 -19.56
CA VAL A 108 -2.18 5.55 -19.73
C VAL A 108 -0.90 5.73 -20.56
N GLY A 109 -0.92 6.65 -21.55
CA GLY A 109 0.25 6.95 -22.38
C GLY A 109 1.44 7.57 -21.65
N ASP A 110 1.25 8.02 -20.41
CA ASP A 110 2.32 8.50 -19.53
C ASP A 110 3.08 7.34 -18.87
N MET A 111 2.64 6.09 -19.09
CA MET A 111 3.18 4.88 -18.49
C MET A 111 4.03 4.09 -19.49
N ALA A 112 5.06 3.44 -19.01
CA ALA A 112 5.93 2.54 -19.75
C ALA A 112 6.20 1.25 -18.94
N ALA A 113 6.74 0.23 -19.59
CA ALA A 113 7.20 -0.96 -18.89
C ALA A 113 8.36 -0.60 -17.96
N GLY A 114 8.17 -0.83 -16.68
CA GLY A 114 9.16 -0.62 -15.63
C GLY A 114 9.78 -1.92 -15.12
N PRO A 115 10.63 -1.84 -14.09
CA PRO A 115 11.12 -3.01 -13.38
C PRO A 115 9.94 -3.82 -12.80
N TYR A 116 10.19 -5.07 -12.45
CA TYR A 116 9.18 -5.99 -11.91
C TYR A 116 8.00 -6.31 -12.85
N LYS A 117 8.14 -6.07 -14.17
CA LYS A 117 7.08 -6.28 -15.18
C LYS A 117 5.80 -5.47 -14.92
N MET A 118 5.93 -4.35 -14.25
CA MET A 118 4.83 -3.42 -13.96
C MET A 118 4.88 -2.24 -14.92
N LEU A 119 3.73 -1.60 -15.11
CA LEU A 119 3.68 -0.28 -15.72
C LEU A 119 4.15 0.76 -14.68
N GLU A 120 5.06 1.62 -15.09
CA GLU A 120 5.53 2.76 -14.29
C GLU A 120 5.47 4.04 -15.11
N PRO A 121 5.42 5.22 -14.47
CA PRO A 121 5.54 6.48 -15.17
C PRO A 121 6.81 6.53 -16.01
N HIS A 122 6.68 7.03 -17.25
CA HIS A 122 7.79 7.11 -18.20
C HIS A 122 9.01 7.83 -17.59
N ALA A 123 10.22 7.34 -17.90
CA ALA A 123 11.46 7.86 -17.33
C ALA A 123 11.70 9.37 -17.59
N GLY A 124 11.20 9.87 -18.70
CA GLY A 124 11.29 11.29 -19.08
C GLY A 124 10.37 12.23 -18.30
N LEU A 125 9.41 11.70 -17.52
CA LEU A 125 8.54 12.56 -16.71
C LEU A 125 9.24 12.99 -15.42
N LEU A 126 8.97 14.24 -15.01
CA LEU A 126 9.53 14.79 -13.78
C LEU A 126 8.90 14.11 -12.57
N GLY A 127 9.73 13.45 -11.76
CA GLY A 127 9.31 12.85 -10.51
C GLY A 127 9.35 13.84 -9.35
N MET A 128 8.43 13.65 -8.43
CA MET A 128 8.33 14.43 -7.18
C MET A 128 8.82 13.59 -6.00
N ALA A 129 10.11 13.21 -6.04
CA ALA A 129 10.67 12.22 -5.12
C ALA A 129 11.28 12.78 -3.83
N PRO A 130 11.41 11.93 -2.80
CA PRO A 130 12.47 12.02 -1.82
C PRO A 130 13.87 11.80 -2.48
N PRO A 131 14.92 12.54 -2.13
CA PRO A 131 15.05 13.59 -1.14
C PRO A 131 14.64 14.96 -1.65
N VAL A 132 14.21 15.09 -2.91
CA VAL A 132 13.58 16.30 -3.45
C VAL A 132 12.12 16.39 -2.95
N LEU A 133 11.88 15.85 -1.81
CA LEU A 133 10.65 15.85 -1.01
C LEU A 133 10.09 17.22 -0.74
N ALA A 134 10.87 18.18 -1.05
CA ALA A 134 10.46 19.55 -0.96
C ALA A 134 9.70 20.04 -2.19
N HIS A 135 9.29 19.18 -3.16
CA HIS A 135 8.44 19.71 -4.21
C HIS A 135 7.11 20.12 -3.57
N PRO A 136 6.85 21.44 -3.43
CA PRO A 136 5.67 21.93 -2.70
C PRO A 136 4.37 21.43 -3.31
N ASP A 137 4.41 21.02 -4.57
CA ASP A 137 3.25 20.57 -5.34
C ASP A 137 2.87 19.10 -5.09
N PHE A 138 3.74 18.30 -4.44
CA PHE A 138 3.35 16.94 -4.04
C PHE A 138 2.62 16.99 -2.70
N CYS A 139 1.34 17.21 -2.74
CA CYS A 139 0.46 17.14 -1.57
C CYS A 139 -0.86 16.49 -1.97
N PRO A 140 -0.89 15.16 -2.13
CA PRO A 140 -2.13 14.46 -2.39
C PRO A 140 -3.11 14.63 -1.23
N ASP A 141 -4.39 14.68 -1.53
CA ASP A 141 -5.46 14.69 -0.52
C ASP A 141 -5.66 13.28 0.03
N VAL A 142 -5.56 12.27 -0.86
CA VAL A 142 -5.66 10.84 -0.55
C VAL A 142 -4.47 10.09 -1.14
N LEU A 143 -3.86 9.23 -0.33
CA LEU A 143 -2.77 8.32 -0.74
C LEU A 143 -3.19 6.88 -0.49
N ILE A 144 -3.40 6.12 -1.57
CA ILE A 144 -3.75 4.70 -1.50
C ILE A 144 -2.47 3.87 -1.45
N LEU A 145 -2.36 3.04 -0.44
CA LEU A 145 -1.18 2.24 -0.13
C LEU A 145 -1.43 0.75 -0.33
N PRO A 146 -0.52 0.03 -1.01
CA PRO A 146 -0.56 -1.41 -1.07
C PRO A 146 0.06 -2.01 0.19
N GLY A 147 -0.32 -3.25 0.50
CA GLY A 147 0.29 -4.00 1.58
C GLY A 147 0.15 -5.52 1.38
N VAL A 148 1.00 -6.28 2.04
CA VAL A 148 0.87 -7.73 2.14
C VAL A 148 -0.16 -8.10 3.21
N ALA A 149 -0.15 -7.37 4.32
CA ALA A 149 -1.14 -7.44 5.40
C ALA A 149 -1.29 -6.07 6.05
N PHE A 150 -2.41 -5.90 6.73
CA PHE A 150 -2.74 -4.75 7.57
C PHE A 150 -3.30 -5.27 8.89
N ASP A 151 -3.26 -4.45 9.96
CA ASP A 151 -4.01 -4.74 11.17
C ASP A 151 -5.02 -3.63 11.49
N ARG A 152 -5.83 -3.90 12.51
CA ARG A 152 -6.90 -2.97 12.92
C ARG A 152 -6.39 -1.67 13.57
N ALA A 153 -5.10 -1.59 13.90
CA ALA A 153 -4.43 -0.38 14.34
C ALA A 153 -3.84 0.43 13.17
N GLY A 154 -4.03 -0.02 11.93
CA GLY A 154 -3.54 0.63 10.74
C GLY A 154 -2.10 0.28 10.37
N ASN A 155 -1.44 -0.59 11.12
CA ASN A 155 -0.10 -1.02 10.77
C ASN A 155 -0.10 -1.78 9.46
N ARG A 156 0.98 -1.64 8.68
CA ARG A 156 1.11 -2.18 7.35
C ARG A 156 2.36 -3.06 7.22
N LEU A 157 2.18 -4.28 6.73
CA LEU A 157 3.27 -5.15 6.33
C LEU A 157 3.51 -5.02 4.81
N GLY A 158 4.63 -4.45 4.42
CA GLY A 158 5.05 -4.35 3.02
C GLY A 158 5.77 -5.61 2.52
N PHE A 159 6.16 -5.61 1.23
CA PHE A 159 6.85 -6.73 0.57
C PHE A 159 8.29 -6.98 1.06
N GLY A 160 8.86 -6.08 1.87
CA GLY A 160 10.21 -6.17 2.42
C GLY A 160 11.23 -5.26 1.74
N GLY A 161 10.91 -4.58 0.64
CA GLY A 161 11.80 -3.61 -0.01
C GLY A 161 11.88 -2.24 0.69
N GLY A 162 10.95 -1.94 1.61
CA GLY A 162 10.94 -0.72 2.41
C GLY A 162 10.71 0.59 1.64
N TYR A 163 10.29 0.53 0.37
CA TYR A 163 10.09 1.72 -0.47
C TYR A 163 9.06 2.68 0.11
N TYR A 164 7.88 2.17 0.47
CA TYR A 164 6.80 2.97 1.05
C TYR A 164 7.16 3.45 2.45
N ASP A 165 7.84 2.65 3.26
CA ASP A 165 8.21 3.02 4.63
C ASP A 165 9.20 4.18 4.62
N ARG A 166 10.22 4.11 3.77
CA ARG A 166 11.16 5.23 3.56
C ARG A 166 10.48 6.47 3.00
N PHE A 167 9.57 6.28 2.04
CA PHE A 167 8.79 7.38 1.47
C PHE A 167 7.93 8.07 2.53
N LEU A 168 7.15 7.30 3.30
CA LEU A 168 6.26 7.83 4.33
C LEU A 168 7.02 8.49 5.48
N ALA A 169 8.16 7.92 5.91
CA ALA A 169 9.03 8.51 6.93
C ALA A 169 9.52 9.90 6.49
N ALA A 170 10.03 9.98 5.27
CA ALA A 170 10.50 11.23 4.70
C ALA A 170 9.34 12.23 4.47
N PHE A 171 8.16 11.77 4.07
CA PHE A 171 6.97 12.62 3.89
C PHE A 171 6.44 13.17 5.21
N GLY A 172 6.51 12.40 6.30
CA GLY A 172 6.07 12.82 7.63
C GLY A 172 6.98 13.83 8.32
N ALA A 173 8.26 13.95 7.92
CA ALA A 173 9.20 14.93 8.46
C ALA A 173 8.91 16.37 7.97
N ARG A 174 7.97 16.58 7.08
CA ARG A 174 7.53 17.89 6.58
C ARG A 174 6.58 18.58 7.56
N GLY A 175 7.05 19.23 8.53
CA GLY A 175 6.31 19.83 9.65
C GLY A 175 5.25 20.91 9.37
N SER A 176 4.77 21.18 8.15
CA SER A 176 3.88 22.33 7.91
C SER A 176 2.88 22.24 6.73
N GLY A 177 2.54 21.05 6.26
CA GLY A 177 1.58 20.88 5.17
C GLY A 177 0.35 20.04 5.54
N ARG A 178 -0.75 20.19 4.78
CA ARG A 178 -1.90 19.31 4.88
C ARG A 178 -1.46 17.86 4.67
N ARG A 179 -1.67 17.00 5.65
CA ARG A 179 -1.35 15.58 5.58
C ARG A 179 -2.37 14.87 4.70
N PRO A 180 -1.98 13.99 3.76
CA PRO A 180 -2.93 13.16 3.05
C PRO A 180 -3.63 12.18 3.99
N LEU A 181 -4.83 11.77 3.64
CA LEU A 181 -5.44 10.58 4.20
C LEU A 181 -4.74 9.35 3.61
N LEU A 182 -4.17 8.52 4.47
CA LEU A 182 -3.50 7.28 4.10
C LEU A 182 -4.52 6.14 4.13
N VAL A 183 -4.75 5.49 3.01
CA VAL A 183 -5.72 4.39 2.91
C VAL A 183 -5.02 3.11 2.49
N GLY A 184 -5.08 2.09 3.33
CA GLY A 184 -4.66 0.73 2.97
C GLY A 184 -5.74 0.07 2.11
N LEU A 185 -5.40 -0.32 0.87
CA LEU A 185 -6.31 -1.03 -0.02
C LEU A 185 -5.86 -2.50 -0.12
N CYS A 186 -6.71 -3.42 0.30
CA CYS A 186 -6.39 -4.84 0.38
C CYS A 186 -7.65 -5.71 0.30
N TYR A 187 -7.47 -7.02 0.21
CA TYR A 187 -8.56 -7.98 0.42
C TYR A 187 -8.81 -8.17 1.92
N ALA A 188 -10.05 -8.44 2.32
CA ALA A 188 -10.44 -8.60 3.73
C ALA A 188 -9.57 -9.62 4.48
N PHE A 189 -9.20 -10.74 3.84
CA PHE A 189 -8.32 -11.74 4.46
C PHE A 189 -6.89 -11.26 4.76
N GLN A 190 -6.49 -10.09 4.25
CA GLN A 190 -5.19 -9.47 4.55
C GLN A 190 -5.23 -8.61 5.81
N VAL A 191 -6.42 -8.39 6.38
CA VAL A 191 -6.56 -7.70 7.67
C VAL A 191 -6.42 -8.74 8.78
N VAL A 192 -5.37 -8.60 9.59
CA VAL A 192 -5.04 -9.48 10.71
C VAL A 192 -5.25 -8.78 12.05
N ASP A 193 -5.24 -9.52 13.14
CA ASP A 193 -5.48 -8.94 14.49
C ASP A 193 -4.38 -7.97 14.91
N ALA A 194 -3.10 -8.35 14.69
CA ALA A 194 -1.96 -7.52 15.01
C ALA A 194 -0.76 -7.83 14.10
N LEU A 195 0.01 -6.81 13.78
CA LEU A 195 1.29 -6.91 13.08
C LEU A 195 2.44 -6.55 14.03
N PRO A 196 3.62 -7.20 13.90
CA PRO A 196 4.82 -6.70 14.53
C PRO A 196 5.16 -5.32 13.96
N SER A 197 4.86 -4.26 14.72
CA SER A 197 5.14 -2.86 14.36
C SER A 197 6.40 -2.34 15.04
N GLN A 198 6.94 -1.25 14.52
CA GLN A 198 8.08 -0.53 15.06
C GLN A 198 7.70 0.96 15.15
N ASP A 199 8.36 1.70 16.05
CA ASP A 199 7.98 3.09 16.35
C ASP A 199 8.04 4.05 15.16
N TRP A 200 8.78 3.68 14.11
CA TRP A 200 8.88 4.46 12.87
C TRP A 200 7.87 4.05 11.79
N ASP A 201 7.11 2.97 12.00
CA ASP A 201 6.06 2.56 11.06
C ASP A 201 4.93 3.60 11.08
N ARG A 202 4.48 3.99 9.90
CA ARG A 202 3.37 4.94 9.75
C ARG A 202 2.09 4.17 9.50
N PRO A 203 1.15 4.17 10.45
CA PRO A 203 -0.15 3.53 10.25
C PRO A 203 -0.95 4.28 9.18
N VAL A 204 -1.85 3.55 8.52
CA VAL A 204 -2.88 4.13 7.65
C VAL A 204 -4.01 4.70 8.48
N ASP A 205 -4.73 5.67 7.91
CA ASP A 205 -5.88 6.31 8.56
C ASP A 205 -7.17 5.53 8.33
N CYS A 206 -7.25 4.81 7.19
CA CYS A 206 -8.41 3.99 6.84
C CYS A 206 -7.96 2.68 6.18
N LEU A 207 -8.78 1.65 6.32
CA LEU A 207 -8.66 0.38 5.60
C LEU A 207 -9.84 0.24 4.65
N CYS A 208 -9.55 -0.17 3.42
CA CYS A 208 -10.57 -0.43 2.41
C CYS A 208 -10.42 -1.85 1.87
N THR A 209 -11.48 -2.63 1.96
CA THR A 209 -11.59 -4.01 1.49
C THR A 209 -12.86 -4.21 0.69
N GLU A 210 -13.09 -5.41 0.18
CA GLU A 210 -14.38 -5.79 -0.43
C GLU A 210 -15.58 -5.73 0.53
N GLU A 211 -15.32 -5.65 1.83
CA GLU A 211 -16.35 -5.53 2.87
C GLU A 211 -16.71 -4.07 3.19
N GLY A 212 -15.95 -3.12 2.65
CA GLY A 212 -16.15 -1.69 2.81
C GLY A 212 -14.92 -0.92 3.25
N LEU A 213 -15.12 0.35 3.57
CA LEU A 213 -14.10 1.27 4.05
C LEU A 213 -14.35 1.61 5.53
N VAL A 214 -13.31 1.45 6.34
CA VAL A 214 -13.32 1.76 7.78
C VAL A 214 -12.18 2.72 8.08
N CYS A 215 -12.48 3.87 8.68
CA CYS A 215 -11.47 4.78 9.23
C CYS A 215 -11.19 4.41 10.69
N LEU A 216 -9.90 4.44 11.09
CA LEU A 216 -9.35 3.89 12.31
C LEU A 216 -9.20 4.96 13.40
#